data_0b2d78ac2cb860d64d8ad29fc43d962b
#
_entry.id   0b2d78ac2cb860d64d8ad29fc43d962b
#
_cell.length_a   1.000
_cell.length_b   1.000
_cell.length_c   1.000
_cell.angle_alpha   90.00
_cell.angle_beta   90.00
_cell.angle_gamma   90.00
#
_symmetry.space_group_name_H-M   'P 1'
#
loop_
_entity.id
_entity.type
_entity.pdbx_description
1 polymer ?
#
loop_
_entity_poly.entity_id
_entity_poly.type
_entity_poly.pdbx_seq_one_letter_code
_entity_poly.pdbx_strand_id
1 'polypeptide(L)'
;EVIFLALDDPKDVRKVLSLELTGAWVNECRELPKAIIDGLTHRVGRYPSKADGGPSWRGVIMDTNPCDDDHWYFRLAEKETPVGRFKWEFFRQPGGVLEVPLEELPEDMPEAQGYTHQAGKWWQTNPHAENLKNLPTGYYDQLLGGKNLDWIRCYAKGEYTFVQEGRPVWP
;
A
#
# COMPACT_ATOMS: atom_id res chain seq x y z
N GLU A 1 -13.65 -6.87 -21.71
CA GLU A 1 -13.23 -8.10 -21.01
C GLU A 1 -12.31 -7.74 -19.85
N VAL A 2 -12.44 -8.40 -18.71
CA VAL A 2 -11.56 -8.28 -17.54
C VAL A 2 -10.97 -9.65 -17.26
N ILE A 3 -9.64 -9.71 -17.08
CA ILE A 3 -8.91 -10.94 -16.79
C ILE A 3 -8.35 -10.82 -15.35
N PHE A 4 -8.64 -11.79 -14.50
CA PHE A 4 -8.08 -11.90 -13.16
C PHE A 4 -6.95 -12.92 -13.15
N LEU A 5 -5.78 -12.53 -12.61
CA LEU A 5 -4.59 -13.38 -12.54
C LEU A 5 -4.01 -13.38 -11.14
N ALA A 6 -3.58 -14.54 -10.65
CA ALA A 6 -2.69 -14.68 -9.52
C ALA A 6 -1.25 -14.77 -10.05
N LEU A 7 -0.34 -13.96 -9.49
CA LEU A 7 1.01 -13.75 -10.00
C LEU A 7 2.04 -13.76 -8.84
N ASP A 8 2.13 -14.88 -8.14
CA ASP A 8 2.91 -14.99 -6.91
C ASP A 8 4.39 -15.39 -7.13
N ASP A 9 4.71 -15.97 -8.30
CA ASP A 9 6.05 -16.45 -8.62
C ASP A 9 6.72 -15.57 -9.70
N PRO A 10 8.03 -15.28 -9.63
CA PRO A 10 8.74 -14.57 -10.69
C PRO A 10 8.57 -15.19 -12.09
N LYS A 11 8.34 -16.51 -12.17
CA LYS A 11 8.06 -17.22 -13.44
C LYS A 11 6.73 -16.80 -14.06
N ASP A 12 5.81 -16.26 -13.27
CA ASP A 12 4.49 -15.81 -13.73
C ASP A 12 4.57 -14.60 -14.67
N VAL A 13 5.72 -13.95 -14.75
CA VAL A 13 5.98 -12.92 -15.76
C VAL A 13 5.65 -13.42 -17.17
N ARG A 14 5.81 -14.72 -17.45
CA ARG A 14 5.46 -15.32 -18.75
C ARG A 14 3.98 -15.24 -19.05
N LYS A 15 3.11 -15.38 -18.04
CA LYS A 15 1.65 -15.24 -18.19
C LYS A 15 1.33 -13.81 -18.66
N VAL A 16 1.94 -12.82 -17.99
CA VAL A 16 1.77 -11.40 -18.35
C VAL A 16 2.27 -11.10 -19.75
N LEU A 17 3.45 -11.60 -20.10
CA LEU A 17 4.09 -11.33 -21.40
C LEU A 17 3.32 -11.89 -22.60
N SER A 18 2.41 -12.83 -22.40
CA SER A 18 1.54 -13.36 -23.46
C SER A 18 0.29 -12.52 -23.73
N LEU A 19 0.00 -11.50 -22.89
CA LEU A 19 -1.22 -10.72 -22.97
C LEU A 19 -1.03 -9.45 -23.82
N GLU A 20 -2.15 -8.96 -24.36
CA GLU A 20 -2.29 -7.65 -24.94
C GLU A 20 -3.37 -6.91 -24.16
N LEU A 21 -2.98 -5.84 -23.46
CA LEU A 21 -3.82 -5.17 -22.47
C LEU A 21 -4.06 -3.71 -22.86
N THR A 22 -5.23 -3.20 -22.52
CA THR A 22 -5.50 -1.76 -22.47
C THR A 22 -4.78 -1.15 -21.27
N GLY A 23 -5.03 -1.69 -20.09
CA GLY A 23 -4.43 -1.30 -18.82
C GLY A 23 -4.38 -2.46 -17.85
N ALA A 24 -3.78 -2.26 -16.69
CA ALA A 24 -3.72 -3.23 -15.62
C ALA A 24 -3.93 -2.56 -14.26
N TRP A 25 -4.55 -3.27 -13.34
CA TRP A 25 -4.60 -2.93 -11.93
C TRP A 25 -3.92 -4.04 -11.13
N VAL A 26 -3.00 -3.65 -10.26
CA VAL A 26 -2.22 -4.56 -9.43
C VAL A 26 -2.52 -4.27 -7.97
N ASN A 27 -3.26 -5.16 -7.35
CA ASN A 27 -3.57 -5.10 -5.93
C ASN A 27 -2.39 -5.65 -5.13
N GLU A 28 -2.04 -5.00 -4.01
CA GLU A 28 -0.93 -5.36 -3.11
C GLU A 28 0.40 -5.55 -3.87
N CYS A 29 0.76 -4.55 -4.67
CA CYS A 29 1.89 -4.67 -5.60
C CYS A 29 3.24 -4.95 -4.93
N ARG A 30 3.42 -4.63 -3.65
CA ARG A 30 4.64 -4.96 -2.90
C ARG A 30 4.86 -6.46 -2.75
N GLU A 31 3.79 -7.26 -2.77
CA GLU A 31 3.87 -8.72 -2.68
C GLU A 31 4.39 -9.35 -3.98
N LEU A 32 4.45 -8.57 -5.06
CA LEU A 32 4.86 -9.06 -6.37
C LEU A 32 6.31 -8.75 -6.70
N PRO A 33 7.02 -9.65 -7.37
CA PRO A 33 8.32 -9.35 -7.93
C PRO A 33 8.26 -8.18 -8.92
N LYS A 34 9.22 -7.26 -8.85
CA LYS A 34 9.31 -6.11 -9.77
C LYS A 34 9.24 -6.51 -11.25
N ALA A 35 9.80 -7.67 -11.62
CA ALA A 35 9.77 -8.18 -12.99
C ALA A 35 8.34 -8.34 -13.55
N ILE A 36 7.35 -8.62 -12.70
CA ILE A 36 5.94 -8.70 -13.12
C ILE A 36 5.42 -7.31 -13.46
N ILE A 37 5.73 -6.31 -12.64
CA ILE A 37 5.35 -4.91 -12.89
C ILE A 37 6.01 -4.40 -14.18
N ASP A 38 7.30 -4.67 -14.35
CA ASP A 38 8.02 -4.32 -15.57
C ASP A 38 7.39 -5.01 -16.80
N GLY A 39 7.01 -6.28 -16.66
CA GLY A 39 6.28 -7.01 -17.69
C GLY A 39 4.96 -6.33 -18.06
N LEU A 40 4.15 -5.94 -17.08
CA LEU A 40 2.86 -5.27 -17.29
C LEU A 40 3.03 -3.93 -18.01
N THR A 41 4.02 -3.11 -17.63
CA THR A 41 4.28 -1.82 -18.30
C THR A 41 4.58 -1.95 -19.78
N HIS A 42 5.12 -3.09 -20.22
CA HIS A 42 5.38 -3.38 -21.61
C HIS A 42 4.16 -3.95 -22.37
N ARG A 43 3.09 -4.32 -21.66
CA ARG A 43 1.92 -4.98 -22.25
C ARG A 43 0.68 -4.08 -22.31
N VAL A 44 0.62 -3.07 -21.46
CA VAL A 44 -0.47 -2.09 -21.49
C VAL A 44 -0.40 -1.19 -22.74
N GLY A 45 -1.56 -0.77 -23.22
CA GLY A 45 -1.68 0.06 -24.41
C GLY A 45 -1.56 -0.69 -25.74
N ARG A 46 -1.64 -2.03 -25.71
CA ARG A 46 -1.59 -2.85 -26.91
C ARG A 46 -2.97 -3.25 -27.44
N TYR A 47 -3.98 -3.20 -26.61
CA TYR A 47 -5.35 -3.53 -26.97
C TYR A 47 -6.30 -2.35 -26.73
N PRO A 48 -7.23 -2.02 -27.63
CA PRO A 48 -7.32 -2.54 -29.01
C PRO A 48 -6.10 -2.20 -29.85
N SER A 49 -5.91 -2.91 -30.98
CA SER A 49 -4.82 -2.60 -31.89
C SER A 49 -4.95 -1.19 -32.49
N LYS A 50 -3.86 -0.61 -32.95
CA LYS A 50 -3.90 0.70 -33.60
C LYS A 50 -4.81 0.68 -34.85
N ALA A 51 -4.90 -0.45 -35.54
CA ALA A 51 -5.78 -0.60 -36.70
C ALA A 51 -7.26 -0.55 -36.31
N ASP A 52 -7.59 -0.95 -35.08
CA ASP A 52 -8.95 -0.94 -34.53
C ASP A 52 -9.23 0.34 -33.69
N GLY A 53 -8.47 1.41 -33.92
CA GLY A 53 -8.64 2.70 -33.26
C GLY A 53 -7.72 2.93 -32.05
N GLY A 54 -7.06 1.90 -31.55
CA GLY A 54 -6.17 1.98 -30.38
C GLY A 54 -6.92 2.19 -29.06
N PRO A 55 -6.24 2.07 -27.91
CA PRO A 55 -6.84 2.31 -26.60
C PRO A 55 -7.01 3.81 -26.34
N SER A 56 -8.14 4.20 -25.76
CA SER A 56 -8.42 5.58 -25.29
C SER A 56 -7.63 5.95 -24.03
N TRP A 57 -7.20 4.96 -23.26
CA TRP A 57 -6.37 5.07 -22.08
C TRP A 57 -5.40 3.88 -21.99
N ARG A 58 -4.25 4.11 -21.36
CA ARG A 58 -3.30 3.04 -21.05
C ARG A 58 -2.53 3.37 -19.77
N GLY A 59 -2.28 2.38 -18.97
CA GLY A 59 -1.50 2.55 -17.74
C GLY A 59 -1.54 1.32 -16.84
N VAL A 60 -0.75 1.38 -15.79
CA VAL A 60 -0.78 0.43 -14.67
C VAL A 60 -1.16 1.22 -13.44
N ILE A 61 -2.22 0.82 -12.76
CA ILE A 61 -2.63 1.33 -11.46
C ILE A 61 -2.20 0.31 -10.42
N MET A 62 -1.60 0.75 -9.33
CA MET A 62 -1.14 -0.13 -8.26
C MET A 62 -1.59 0.41 -6.91
N ASP A 63 -1.92 -0.48 -6.00
CA ASP A 63 -2.13 -0.16 -4.61
C ASP A 63 -1.31 -1.10 -3.72
N THR A 64 -0.93 -0.62 -2.55
CA THR A 64 -0.20 -1.40 -1.56
C THR A 64 -0.09 -0.67 -0.23
N ASN A 65 0.15 -1.42 0.83
CA ASN A 65 0.64 -0.88 2.08
C ASN A 65 2.12 -0.50 1.97
N PRO A 66 2.64 0.38 2.84
CA PRO A 66 4.06 0.68 2.90
C PRO A 66 4.91 -0.59 3.13
N CYS A 67 6.13 -0.55 2.64
CA CYS A 67 7.13 -1.61 2.78
C CYS A 67 8.36 -1.10 3.54
N ASP A 68 9.38 -1.94 3.66
CA ASP A 68 10.68 -1.53 4.15
C ASP A 68 11.45 -0.68 3.11
N ASP A 69 12.55 -0.06 3.52
CA ASP A 69 13.31 0.91 2.73
C ASP A 69 14.29 0.27 1.73
N ASP A 70 14.45 -1.03 1.73
CA ASP A 70 15.23 -1.76 0.74
C ASP A 70 14.36 -2.42 -0.35
N HIS A 71 13.05 -2.38 -0.19
CA HIS A 71 12.10 -2.92 -1.14
C HIS A 71 12.09 -2.16 -2.47
N TRP A 72 11.83 -2.85 -3.60
CA TRP A 72 11.79 -2.23 -4.92
C TRP A 72 10.77 -1.09 -5.04
N TYR A 73 9.62 -1.23 -4.37
CA TYR A 73 8.57 -0.22 -4.37
C TYR A 73 9.03 1.09 -3.68
N PHE A 74 9.69 0.98 -2.52
CA PHE A 74 10.24 2.15 -1.84
C PHE A 74 11.27 2.87 -2.71
N ARG A 75 12.16 2.13 -3.36
CA ARG A 75 13.15 2.71 -4.27
C ARG A 75 12.49 3.47 -5.42
N LEU A 76 11.45 2.86 -6.03
CA LEU A 76 10.71 3.48 -7.11
C LEU A 76 9.97 4.75 -6.67
N ALA A 77 9.38 4.74 -5.44
CA ALA A 77 8.59 5.84 -4.93
C ALA A 77 9.43 7.02 -4.40
N GLU A 78 10.58 6.71 -3.75
CA GLU A 78 11.31 7.69 -2.94
C GLU A 78 12.71 8.02 -3.48
N LYS A 79 13.33 7.13 -4.23
CA LYS A 79 14.75 7.27 -4.62
C LYS A 79 14.97 7.36 -6.12
N GLU A 80 14.16 6.70 -6.93
CA GLU A 80 14.38 6.69 -8.37
C GLU A 80 13.75 7.92 -9.04
N THR A 81 14.55 8.67 -9.77
CA THR A 81 14.02 9.68 -10.68
C THR A 81 13.48 8.96 -11.91
N PRO A 82 12.20 9.12 -12.27
CA PRO A 82 11.64 8.48 -13.45
C PRO A 82 12.41 8.90 -14.70
N VAL A 83 13.08 7.97 -15.35
CA VAL A 83 13.76 8.19 -16.63
C VAL A 83 12.90 7.58 -17.74
N GLY A 84 12.52 8.38 -18.73
CA GLY A 84 11.80 7.92 -19.90
C GLY A 84 10.33 8.34 -19.99
N ARG A 85 9.57 7.61 -20.83
CA ARG A 85 8.17 7.96 -21.17
C ARG A 85 7.16 7.58 -20.08
N PHE A 86 7.49 6.72 -19.15
CA PHE A 86 6.61 6.29 -18.08
C PHE A 86 6.94 7.10 -16.83
N LYS A 87 6.04 8.01 -16.48
CA LYS A 87 6.07 8.66 -15.18
C LYS A 87 5.19 7.85 -14.24
N TRP A 88 5.75 7.47 -13.10
CA TRP A 88 4.98 7.01 -11.97
C TRP A 88 4.50 8.23 -11.17
N GLU A 89 3.22 8.22 -10.84
CA GLU A 89 2.61 9.19 -9.92
C GLU A 89 2.25 8.44 -8.65
N PHE A 90 2.64 9.00 -7.50
CA PHE A 90 2.44 8.38 -6.20
C PHE A 90 1.44 9.19 -5.40
N PHE A 91 0.41 8.50 -4.92
CA PHE A 91 -0.62 9.06 -4.07
C PHE A 91 -0.53 8.38 -2.71
N ARG A 92 -0.43 9.18 -1.64
CA ARG A 92 -0.43 8.67 -0.27
C ARG A 92 -1.76 8.98 0.38
N GLN A 93 -2.39 7.94 0.90
CA GLN A 93 -3.55 8.10 1.75
C GLN A 93 -3.10 8.54 3.15
N PRO A 94 -3.83 9.43 3.82
CA PRO A 94 -3.59 9.74 5.23
C PRO A 94 -3.70 8.46 6.06
N GLY A 95 -2.78 8.29 7.01
CA GLY A 95 -2.86 7.17 7.94
C GLY A 95 -4.16 7.17 8.74
N GLY A 96 -4.60 6.00 9.17
CA GLY A 96 -5.82 5.83 9.96
C GLY A 96 -5.71 6.34 11.39
N VAL A 97 -4.47 6.47 11.91
CA VAL A 97 -4.20 6.93 13.28
C VAL A 97 -3.09 7.97 13.33
N LEU A 98 -3.16 8.81 14.34
CA LEU A 98 -2.12 9.78 14.71
C LEU A 98 -1.50 9.37 16.04
N GLU A 99 -0.18 9.46 16.14
CA GLU A 99 0.52 9.34 17.43
C GLU A 99 0.34 10.65 18.20
N VAL A 100 -0.04 10.54 19.46
CA VAL A 100 -0.33 11.70 20.33
C VAL A 100 0.77 11.81 21.38
N PRO A 101 1.49 12.93 21.43
CA PRO A 101 2.45 13.21 22.48
C PRO A 101 1.80 13.24 23.86
N LEU A 102 2.54 12.85 24.90
CA LEU A 102 2.03 12.83 26.28
C LEU A 102 1.51 14.19 26.77
N GLU A 103 2.16 15.25 26.33
CA GLU A 103 1.81 16.63 26.67
C GLU A 103 0.52 17.13 26.01
N GLU A 104 0.03 16.44 24.99
CA GLU A 104 -1.22 16.74 24.28
C GLU A 104 -2.41 15.89 24.78
N LEU A 105 -2.14 14.94 25.67
CA LEU A 105 -3.19 14.11 26.24
C LEU A 105 -4.02 14.90 27.27
N PRO A 106 -5.33 14.65 27.35
CA PRO A 106 -6.15 15.17 28.43
C PRO A 106 -5.67 14.60 29.77
N GLU A 107 -5.71 15.42 30.83
CA GLU A 107 -5.29 15.01 32.18
C GLU A 107 -6.14 13.88 32.76
N ASP A 108 -7.43 13.86 32.39
CA ASP A 108 -8.40 12.90 32.91
C ASP A 108 -8.85 11.90 31.83
N MET A 109 -8.73 10.60 32.13
CA MET A 109 -9.32 9.48 31.41
C MET A 109 -9.17 9.56 29.86
N PRO A 110 -7.94 9.54 29.31
CA PRO A 110 -7.72 9.65 27.86
C PRO A 110 -8.54 8.64 27.05
N GLU A 111 -8.66 7.41 27.52
CA GLU A 111 -9.42 6.35 26.84
C GLU A 111 -10.91 6.70 26.68
N ALA A 112 -11.50 7.35 27.68
CA ALA A 112 -12.89 7.78 27.60
C ALA A 112 -13.09 8.91 26.57
N GLN A 113 -12.00 9.58 26.19
CA GLN A 113 -12.01 10.66 25.20
C GLN A 113 -11.56 10.19 23.81
N GLY A 114 -11.47 8.88 23.59
CA GLY A 114 -11.15 8.29 22.28
C GLY A 114 -9.66 8.16 21.97
N TYR A 115 -8.81 8.16 23.00
CA TYR A 115 -7.39 7.86 22.85
C TYR A 115 -7.13 6.40 23.21
N THR A 116 -6.28 5.73 22.46
CA THR A 116 -5.92 4.32 22.65
C THR A 116 -4.46 4.21 23.02
N HIS A 117 -4.15 3.54 24.15
CA HIS A 117 -2.77 3.24 24.54
C HIS A 117 -2.38 1.87 24.00
N GLN A 118 -1.40 1.82 23.09
CA GLN A 118 -0.90 0.57 22.51
C GLN A 118 0.57 0.70 22.14
N ALA A 119 1.34 -0.38 22.36
CA ALA A 119 2.77 -0.47 22.07
C ALA A 119 3.62 0.66 22.71
N GLY A 120 3.25 1.10 23.93
CA GLY A 120 3.94 2.15 24.68
C GLY A 120 3.69 3.57 24.15
N LYS A 121 2.72 3.76 23.28
CA LYS A 121 2.34 5.04 22.67
C LYS A 121 0.85 5.28 22.78
N TRP A 122 0.46 6.55 22.69
CA TRP A 122 -0.93 6.96 22.60
C TRP A 122 -1.30 7.28 21.15
N TRP A 123 -2.51 6.88 20.78
CA TRP A 123 -3.04 6.98 19.44
C TRP A 123 -4.42 7.57 19.43
N GLN A 124 -4.72 8.31 18.40
CA GLN A 124 -6.04 8.82 18.12
C GLN A 124 -6.41 8.50 16.67
N THR A 125 -7.68 8.18 16.41
CA THR A 125 -8.16 8.05 15.04
C THR A 125 -7.91 9.35 14.27
N ASN A 126 -7.27 9.26 13.11
CA ASN A 126 -7.01 10.43 12.27
C ASN A 126 -8.32 10.91 11.63
N PRO A 127 -8.79 12.13 11.93
CA PRO A 127 -10.03 12.64 11.35
C PRO A 127 -9.97 12.82 9.83
N HIS A 128 -8.79 12.84 9.25
CA HIS A 128 -8.55 12.92 7.80
C HIS A 128 -8.34 11.57 7.13
N ALA A 129 -8.42 10.46 7.87
CA ALA A 129 -8.35 9.14 7.29
C ALA A 129 -9.49 8.92 6.30
N GLU A 130 -9.18 8.27 5.20
CA GLU A 130 -10.17 7.98 4.18
C GLU A 130 -11.20 6.95 4.66
N ASN A 131 -12.37 7.03 4.09
CA ASN A 131 -13.44 6.05 4.29
C ASN A 131 -14.02 5.94 5.73
N LEU A 132 -13.65 6.82 6.66
CA LEU A 132 -14.12 6.79 8.06
C LEU A 132 -15.64 6.66 8.18
N LYS A 133 -16.40 7.37 7.34
CA LYS A 133 -17.87 7.33 7.36
C LYS A 133 -18.48 5.96 7.04
N ASN A 134 -17.72 5.08 6.42
CA ASN A 134 -18.16 3.73 6.04
C ASN A 134 -17.58 2.65 6.96
N LEU A 135 -16.69 3.02 7.90
CA LEU A 135 -16.10 2.12 8.86
C LEU A 135 -16.93 2.07 10.15
N PRO A 136 -16.98 0.95 10.87
CA PRO A 136 -17.59 0.87 12.18
C PRO A 136 -16.95 1.86 13.17
N THR A 137 -17.74 2.38 14.09
CA THR A 137 -17.22 3.21 15.19
C THR A 137 -16.14 2.45 15.98
N GLY A 138 -15.01 3.10 16.26
CA GLY A 138 -13.88 2.48 16.97
C GLY A 138 -13.07 1.47 16.13
N TYR A 139 -13.25 1.48 14.81
CA TYR A 139 -12.53 0.55 13.92
C TYR A 139 -11.02 0.56 14.14
N TYR A 140 -10.40 1.75 14.14
CA TYR A 140 -8.96 1.86 14.33
C TYR A 140 -8.52 1.51 15.75
N ASP A 141 -9.31 1.82 16.76
CA ASP A 141 -9.01 1.45 18.16
C ASP A 141 -8.95 -0.08 18.31
N GLN A 142 -9.89 -0.78 17.70
CA GLN A 142 -9.91 -2.24 17.67
C GLN A 142 -8.75 -2.81 16.84
N LEU A 143 -8.42 -2.17 15.72
CA LEU A 143 -7.33 -2.59 14.84
C LEU A 143 -5.97 -2.56 15.54
N LEU A 144 -5.73 -1.58 16.43
CA LEU A 144 -4.50 -1.43 17.18
C LEU A 144 -4.30 -2.52 18.25
N GLY A 145 -5.39 -3.13 18.73
CA GLY A 145 -5.36 -4.07 19.84
C GLY A 145 -4.38 -5.23 19.66
N GLY A 146 -3.41 -5.36 20.58
CA GLY A 146 -2.39 -6.40 20.56
C GLY A 146 -1.30 -6.26 19.49
N LYS A 147 -1.26 -5.18 18.75
CA LYS A 147 -0.25 -4.93 17.70
C LYS A 147 1.01 -4.29 18.27
N ASN A 148 2.17 -4.63 17.69
CA ASN A 148 3.44 -3.98 18.01
C ASN A 148 3.57 -2.63 17.28
N LEU A 149 4.57 -1.85 17.65
CA LEU A 149 4.79 -0.51 17.13
C LEU A 149 5.03 -0.47 15.61
N ASP A 150 5.82 -1.41 15.10
CA ASP A 150 6.18 -1.45 13.69
C ASP A 150 4.97 -1.81 12.82
N TRP A 151 4.13 -2.74 13.32
CA TRP A 151 2.87 -3.05 12.66
C TRP A 151 1.94 -1.83 12.61
N ILE A 152 1.80 -1.10 13.72
CA ILE A 152 0.97 0.10 13.79
C ILE A 152 1.48 1.18 12.83
N ARG A 153 2.79 1.41 12.80
CA ARG A 153 3.40 2.37 11.88
C ARG A 153 3.14 2.03 10.43
N CYS A 154 3.34 0.75 10.06
CA CYS A 154 3.13 0.30 8.69
C CYS A 154 1.65 0.35 8.29
N TYR A 155 0.80 -0.39 9.00
CA TYR A 155 -0.57 -0.69 8.54
C TYR A 155 -1.63 0.30 9.02
N ALA A 156 -1.42 0.97 10.16
CA ALA A 156 -2.38 1.93 10.67
C ALA A 156 -1.98 3.39 10.40
N LYS A 157 -0.68 3.70 10.46
CA LYS A 157 -0.17 5.05 10.24
C LYS A 157 0.30 5.31 8.80
N GLY A 158 0.58 4.26 8.03
CA GLY A 158 1.01 4.37 6.64
C GLY A 158 2.48 4.80 6.47
N GLU A 159 3.34 4.49 7.45
CA GLU A 159 4.77 4.79 7.40
C GLU A 159 5.56 3.62 6.81
N TYR A 160 6.62 3.94 6.06
CA TYR A 160 7.58 2.94 5.65
C TYR A 160 8.32 2.42 6.88
N THR A 161 8.24 1.12 7.12
CA THR A 161 8.92 0.47 8.23
C THR A 161 9.07 -1.02 7.96
N PHE A 162 10.07 -1.62 8.59
CA PHE A 162 10.25 -3.07 8.56
C PHE A 162 9.27 -3.70 9.55
N VAL A 163 8.36 -4.52 9.04
CA VAL A 163 7.48 -5.35 9.86
C VAL A 163 8.00 -6.77 9.85
N GLN A 164 8.48 -7.24 10.99
CA GLN A 164 8.88 -8.62 11.13
C GLN A 164 7.64 -9.53 11.13
N GLU A 165 7.41 -10.22 10.04
CA GLU A 165 6.40 -11.26 9.94
C GLU A 165 6.98 -12.59 10.41
N GLY A 166 6.27 -13.25 11.35
CA GLY A 166 6.67 -14.54 11.89
C GLY A 166 7.27 -14.48 13.30
N ARG A 167 7.45 -15.66 13.89
CA ARG A 167 8.16 -15.81 15.17
C ARG A 167 9.66 -15.87 14.91
N PRO A 168 10.49 -15.17 15.72
CA PRO A 168 11.94 -15.38 15.64
C PRO A 168 12.26 -16.87 15.80
N VAL A 169 13.08 -17.39 14.88
CA VAL A 169 13.50 -18.81 14.92
C VAL A 169 14.45 -19.05 16.09
N TRP A 170 15.06 -17.97 16.60
CA TRP A 170 15.99 -17.99 17.71
C TRP A 170 15.56 -16.96 18.76
N PRO A 171 15.56 -17.34 20.06
CA PRO A 171 15.25 -16.40 21.13
C PRO A 171 16.35 -15.37 21.35
#